data_b1bd0a21aa2f82f73e5deba69275827a
#
_entry.id   b1bd0a21aa2f82f73e5deba69275827a
#
_cell.length_a   1.000
_cell.length_b   1.000
_cell.length_c   1.000
_cell.angle_alpha   90.00
_cell.angle_beta   90.00
_cell.angle_gamma   90.00
#
_symmetry.space_group_name_H-M   'P 1'
#
loop_
_entity.id
_entity.type
_entity.pdbx_description
1 polymer ?
#
loop_
_entity_poly.entity_id
_entity_poly.type
_entity_poly.pdbx_seq_one_letter_code
_entity_poly.pdbx_strand_id
1 'polypeptide(L)'
;MAKPLPETILRRAGPDDAAKLALIGSATFLTAFAHDHPGQALIDHCSVEHGMARYAGWLDKPEYAFWLLETPLGAPVGYAMMSPPELDIKPQPGSVELKRIYALSGWQGAGLGRRLMDAVIDEARAREATCLYLCVYTNNPDAQRFYERFGFEKVGQQQFMTGNV
;
A
#
# COMPACT_ATOMS: atom_id res chain seq x y z
N MET A 1 -5.92 -25.99 16.73
CA MET A 1 -5.09 -25.62 15.58
C MET A 1 -5.81 -24.55 14.77
N ALA A 2 -5.07 -23.51 14.37
CA ALA A 2 -5.65 -22.50 13.49
C ALA A 2 -5.95 -23.13 12.12
N LYS A 3 -7.11 -22.77 11.55
CA LYS A 3 -7.48 -23.19 10.21
C LYS A 3 -6.49 -22.58 9.22
N PRO A 4 -5.92 -23.36 8.28
CA PRO A 4 -5.03 -22.76 7.29
C PRO A 4 -5.75 -21.72 6.44
N LEU A 5 -5.03 -20.64 6.10
CA LEU A 5 -5.56 -19.60 5.23
C LEU A 5 -5.78 -20.17 3.83
N PRO A 6 -6.85 -19.73 3.13
CA PRO A 6 -7.03 -20.12 1.75
C PRO A 6 -5.90 -19.62 0.86
N GLU A 7 -5.73 -20.25 -0.29
CA GLU A 7 -4.80 -19.79 -1.31
C GLU A 7 -5.12 -18.35 -1.72
N THR A 8 -4.09 -17.56 -2.03
CA THR A 8 -4.25 -16.19 -2.49
C THR A 8 -3.76 -16.05 -3.92
N ILE A 9 -4.44 -15.18 -4.67
CA ILE A 9 -4.11 -14.87 -6.06
C ILE A 9 -3.64 -13.43 -6.11
N LEU A 10 -2.44 -13.22 -6.64
CA LEU A 10 -1.88 -11.89 -6.87
C LEU A 10 -2.15 -11.48 -8.31
N ARG A 11 -2.72 -10.29 -8.49
CA ARG A 11 -2.95 -9.76 -9.85
C ARG A 11 -2.80 -8.24 -9.90
N ARG A 12 -2.54 -7.72 -11.08
CA ARG A 12 -2.59 -6.29 -11.34
C ARG A 12 -4.05 -5.82 -11.32
N ALA A 13 -4.32 -4.73 -10.60
CA ALA A 13 -5.66 -4.15 -10.59
C ALA A 13 -5.91 -3.33 -11.86
N GLY A 14 -7.13 -3.36 -12.34
CA GLY A 14 -7.59 -2.61 -13.51
C GLY A 14 -8.70 -1.64 -13.17
N PRO A 15 -9.25 -0.94 -14.20
CA PRO A 15 -10.25 0.12 -13.99
C PRO A 15 -11.50 -0.32 -13.22
N ASP A 16 -11.85 -1.60 -13.29
CA ASP A 16 -13.07 -2.14 -12.62
C ASP A 16 -12.83 -2.46 -11.14
N ASP A 17 -11.62 -2.21 -10.62
CA ASP A 17 -11.24 -2.61 -9.25
C ASP A 17 -11.34 -1.48 -8.21
N ALA A 18 -11.89 -0.33 -8.58
CA ALA A 18 -11.94 0.82 -7.66
C ALA A 18 -12.69 0.50 -6.36
N ALA A 19 -13.83 -0.20 -6.45
CA ALA A 19 -14.61 -0.58 -5.27
C ALA A 19 -13.84 -1.54 -4.36
N LYS A 20 -13.15 -2.50 -4.95
CA LYS A 20 -12.37 -3.49 -4.21
C LYS A 20 -11.18 -2.83 -3.52
N LEU A 21 -10.48 -1.91 -4.19
CA LEU A 21 -9.40 -1.14 -3.62
C LEU A 21 -9.89 -0.22 -2.50
N ALA A 22 -11.04 0.43 -2.68
CA ALA A 22 -11.65 1.24 -1.62
C ALA A 22 -11.94 0.42 -0.37
N LEU A 23 -12.44 -0.80 -0.54
CA LEU A 23 -12.75 -1.70 0.57
C LEU A 23 -11.48 -2.09 1.32
N ILE A 24 -10.48 -2.62 0.63
CA ILE A 24 -9.24 -3.07 1.28
C ILE A 24 -8.43 -1.90 1.83
N GLY A 25 -8.42 -0.78 1.13
CA GLY A 25 -7.74 0.43 1.58
C GLY A 25 -8.31 0.96 2.89
N SER A 26 -9.64 1.04 2.99
CA SER A 26 -10.32 1.48 4.22
C SER A 26 -10.10 0.50 5.36
N ALA A 27 -10.23 -0.81 5.09
CA ALA A 27 -10.07 -1.83 6.13
C ALA A 27 -8.66 -1.84 6.72
N THR A 28 -7.64 -1.75 5.88
CA THR A 28 -6.23 -1.74 6.33
C THR A 28 -5.89 -0.42 7.02
N PHE A 29 -6.43 0.70 6.58
CA PHE A 29 -6.23 1.99 7.24
C PHE A 29 -6.84 1.97 8.65
N LEU A 30 -8.07 1.48 8.77
CA LEU A 30 -8.73 1.35 10.07
C LEU A 30 -7.91 0.47 11.03
N THR A 31 -7.42 -0.67 10.55
CA THR A 31 -6.60 -1.57 11.36
C THR A 31 -5.33 -0.88 11.85
N ALA A 32 -4.68 -0.11 10.99
CA ALA A 32 -3.41 0.55 11.32
C ALA A 32 -3.57 1.72 12.29
N PHE A 33 -4.68 2.45 12.24
CA PHE A 33 -4.81 3.75 12.94
C PHE A 33 -5.93 3.84 13.95
N ALA A 34 -6.77 2.81 14.10
CA ALA A 34 -7.91 2.85 15.02
C ALA A 34 -7.49 3.05 16.48
N HIS A 35 -6.30 2.59 16.85
CA HIS A 35 -5.84 2.61 18.24
C HIS A 35 -5.49 4.02 18.74
N ASP A 36 -5.20 4.97 17.87
CA ASP A 36 -4.71 6.29 18.28
C ASP A 36 -5.34 7.48 17.52
N HIS A 37 -6.43 7.23 16.77
CA HIS A 37 -7.11 8.29 16.02
C HIS A 37 -8.59 8.38 16.40
N PRO A 38 -9.17 9.60 16.46
CA PRO A 38 -10.61 9.74 16.67
C PRO A 38 -11.40 9.12 15.52
N GLY A 39 -12.57 8.54 15.85
CA GLY A 39 -13.42 7.88 14.85
C GLY A 39 -13.80 8.80 13.70
N GLN A 40 -14.11 10.07 13.98
CA GLN A 40 -14.49 11.03 12.93
C GLN A 40 -13.34 11.30 11.97
N ALA A 41 -12.10 11.38 12.48
CA ALA A 41 -10.92 11.57 11.62
C ALA A 41 -10.74 10.39 10.68
N LEU A 42 -10.99 9.17 11.14
CA LEU A 42 -10.89 7.95 10.30
C LEU A 42 -11.99 7.94 9.24
N ILE A 43 -13.21 8.31 9.59
CA ILE A 43 -14.33 8.41 8.64
C ILE A 43 -14.00 9.42 7.55
N ASP A 44 -13.57 10.62 7.93
CA ASP A 44 -13.27 11.70 6.99
C ASP A 44 -12.13 11.30 6.04
N HIS A 45 -11.07 10.71 6.59
CA HIS A 45 -9.94 10.27 5.79
C HIS A 45 -10.34 9.18 4.80
N CYS A 46 -11.02 8.13 5.27
CA CYS A 46 -11.39 7.00 4.41
C CYS A 46 -12.42 7.37 3.36
N SER A 47 -13.33 8.30 3.65
CA SER A 47 -14.35 8.71 2.67
C SER A 47 -13.74 9.46 1.48
N VAL A 48 -12.58 10.08 1.65
CA VAL A 48 -11.86 10.79 0.59
C VAL A 48 -10.73 9.95 0.03
N GLU A 49 -9.73 9.62 0.87
CA GLU A 49 -8.49 8.96 0.42
C GLU A 49 -8.69 7.49 0.03
N HIS A 50 -9.70 6.84 0.61
CA HIS A 50 -10.04 5.45 0.30
C HIS A 50 -11.44 5.32 -0.32
N GLY A 51 -11.94 6.41 -0.91
CA GLY A 51 -13.20 6.39 -1.65
C GLY A 51 -13.02 5.81 -3.06
N MET A 52 -14.10 5.25 -3.60
CA MET A 52 -14.09 4.71 -4.97
C MET A 52 -13.63 5.73 -6.01
N ALA A 53 -14.09 6.98 -5.90
CA ALA A 53 -13.75 8.03 -6.86
C ALA A 53 -12.25 8.31 -6.89
N ARG A 54 -11.60 8.29 -5.73
CA ARG A 54 -10.15 8.50 -5.64
C ARG A 54 -9.40 7.37 -6.35
N TYR A 55 -9.75 6.12 -6.05
CA TYR A 55 -9.10 4.97 -6.70
C TYR A 55 -9.39 4.91 -8.19
N ALA A 56 -10.62 5.20 -8.61
CA ALA A 56 -10.96 5.27 -10.03
C ALA A 56 -10.11 6.30 -10.77
N GLY A 57 -9.91 7.46 -10.15
CA GLY A 57 -9.07 8.51 -10.73
C GLY A 57 -7.61 8.08 -10.89
N TRP A 58 -7.05 7.40 -9.89
CA TRP A 58 -5.68 6.89 -9.98
C TRP A 58 -5.54 5.77 -11.01
N LEU A 59 -6.51 4.84 -11.05
CA LEU A 59 -6.48 3.73 -11.99
C LEU A 59 -6.53 4.17 -13.44
N ASP A 60 -7.06 5.38 -13.70
CA ASP A 60 -7.15 5.97 -15.03
C ASP A 60 -5.81 6.59 -15.50
N LYS A 61 -4.82 6.68 -14.62
CA LYS A 61 -3.53 7.32 -14.89
C LYS A 61 -2.41 6.27 -15.00
N PRO A 62 -1.64 6.25 -16.11
CA PRO A 62 -0.62 5.22 -16.31
C PRO A 62 0.56 5.29 -15.33
N GLU A 63 0.80 6.44 -14.70
CA GLU A 63 1.85 6.58 -13.69
C GLU A 63 1.53 5.90 -12.36
N TYR A 64 0.27 5.52 -12.14
CA TYR A 64 -0.16 4.77 -10.95
C TYR A 64 -0.34 3.30 -11.28
N ALA A 65 0.00 2.44 -10.33
CA ALA A 65 -0.18 1.00 -10.47
C ALA A 65 -0.63 0.39 -9.16
N PHE A 66 -1.54 -0.56 -9.22
CA PHE A 66 -2.10 -1.24 -8.06
C PHE A 66 -2.04 -2.74 -8.25
N TRP A 67 -1.82 -3.45 -7.15
CA TRP A 67 -1.88 -4.92 -7.09
C TRP A 67 -2.83 -5.35 -6.00
N LEU A 68 -3.57 -6.40 -6.27
CA LEU A 68 -4.50 -7.00 -5.32
C LEU A 68 -4.07 -8.43 -5.00
N LEU A 69 -4.16 -8.78 -3.73
CA LEU A 69 -4.15 -10.16 -3.28
C LEU A 69 -5.58 -10.54 -2.94
N GLU A 70 -6.07 -11.61 -3.52
CA GLU A 70 -7.47 -12.02 -3.39
C GLU A 70 -7.57 -13.49 -3.02
N THR A 71 -8.67 -13.84 -2.34
CA THR A 71 -9.06 -15.23 -2.17
C THR A 71 -9.60 -15.78 -3.49
N PRO A 72 -9.76 -17.10 -3.64
CA PRO A 72 -10.40 -17.67 -4.84
C PRO A 72 -11.81 -17.15 -5.12
N LEU A 73 -12.51 -16.67 -4.09
CA LEU A 73 -13.84 -16.06 -4.25
C LEU A 73 -13.78 -14.57 -4.58
N GLY A 74 -12.57 -14.01 -4.74
CA GLY A 74 -12.39 -12.61 -5.14
C GLY A 74 -12.41 -11.61 -4.00
N ALA A 75 -12.32 -12.04 -2.74
CA ALA A 75 -12.25 -11.13 -1.61
C ALA A 75 -10.83 -10.53 -1.51
N PRO A 76 -10.70 -9.20 -1.41
CA PRO A 76 -9.38 -8.59 -1.28
C PRO A 76 -8.85 -8.80 0.14
N VAL A 77 -7.60 -9.26 0.25
CA VAL A 77 -6.95 -9.49 1.54
C VAL A 77 -5.65 -8.71 1.68
N GLY A 78 -5.18 -8.11 0.61
CA GLY A 78 -4.00 -7.23 0.62
C GLY A 78 -3.91 -6.43 -0.66
N TYR A 79 -3.10 -5.37 -0.64
CA TYR A 79 -2.86 -4.57 -1.83
C TYR A 79 -1.57 -3.79 -1.74
N ALA A 80 -1.08 -3.32 -2.89
CA ALA A 80 0.02 -2.38 -2.99
C ALA A 80 -0.31 -1.29 -4.00
N MET A 81 0.25 -0.10 -3.78
CA MET A 81 0.07 1.05 -4.65
C MET A 81 1.41 1.68 -4.98
N MET A 82 1.72 1.77 -6.27
CA MET A 82 2.85 2.55 -6.79
C MET A 82 2.34 3.87 -7.34
N SER A 83 3.06 4.95 -7.06
CA SER A 83 2.70 6.29 -7.48
C SER A 83 3.93 7.08 -7.93
N PRO A 84 3.74 8.26 -8.56
CA PRO A 84 4.81 9.26 -8.62
C PRO A 84 5.22 9.63 -7.20
N PRO A 85 6.50 10.04 -6.97
CA PRO A 85 6.95 10.40 -5.63
C PRO A 85 6.20 11.61 -5.06
N GLU A 86 5.72 11.48 -3.83
CA GLU A 86 5.05 12.54 -3.07
C GLU A 86 5.76 12.70 -1.72
N LEU A 87 7.07 12.94 -1.76
CA LEU A 87 7.92 12.97 -0.58
C LEU A 87 8.41 14.39 -0.31
N ASP A 88 8.71 14.69 0.95
CA ASP A 88 9.27 15.98 1.36
C ASP A 88 10.75 16.13 0.99
N ILE A 89 11.39 15.08 0.52
CA ILE A 89 12.72 15.13 -0.05
C ILE A 89 12.63 15.39 -1.55
N LYS A 90 13.71 15.90 -2.15
CA LYS A 90 13.77 16.05 -3.60
C LYS A 90 14.05 14.69 -4.23
N PRO A 91 13.05 14.05 -4.89
CA PRO A 91 13.28 12.73 -5.47
C PRO A 91 14.15 12.80 -6.72
N GLN A 92 14.83 11.70 -7.01
CA GLN A 92 15.59 11.59 -8.25
C GLN A 92 14.64 11.60 -9.45
N PRO A 93 15.03 12.25 -10.56
CA PRO A 93 14.24 12.17 -11.80
C PRO A 93 14.05 10.71 -12.23
N GLY A 94 12.85 10.38 -12.69
CA GLY A 94 12.53 9.02 -13.12
C GLY A 94 12.29 8.02 -12.00
N SER A 95 12.15 8.50 -10.76
CA SER A 95 11.85 7.64 -9.61
C SER A 95 10.35 7.39 -9.44
N VAL A 96 10.02 6.36 -8.68
CA VAL A 96 8.65 6.00 -8.30
C VAL A 96 8.57 5.78 -6.79
N GLU A 97 7.36 5.78 -6.26
CA GLU A 97 7.12 5.56 -4.84
C GLU A 97 6.23 4.33 -4.63
N LEU A 98 6.60 3.49 -3.66
CA LEU A 98 5.68 2.52 -3.08
C LEU A 98 4.89 3.28 -2.02
N LYS A 99 3.68 3.71 -2.37
CA LYS A 99 2.86 4.55 -1.50
C LYS A 99 2.14 3.76 -0.43
N ARG A 100 1.70 2.56 -0.76
CA ARG A 100 0.95 1.70 0.16
C ARG A 100 1.29 0.23 -0.10
N ILE A 101 1.42 -0.52 0.99
CA ILE A 101 1.53 -1.98 0.96
C ILE A 101 0.96 -2.50 2.27
N TYR A 102 -0.17 -3.21 2.19
CA TYR A 102 -0.92 -3.66 3.36
C TYR A 102 -1.58 -5.00 3.12
N ALA A 103 -1.70 -5.78 4.19
CA ALA A 103 -2.50 -7.00 4.23
C ALA A 103 -3.38 -6.97 5.48
N LEU A 104 -4.55 -7.60 5.41
CA LEU A 104 -5.43 -7.75 6.57
C LEU A 104 -4.70 -8.51 7.68
N SER A 105 -4.94 -8.13 8.94
CA SER A 105 -4.17 -8.65 10.08
C SER A 105 -4.18 -10.18 10.18
N GLY A 106 -5.29 -10.82 9.89
CA GLY A 106 -5.38 -12.29 9.90
C GLY A 106 -4.63 -12.98 8.76
N TRP A 107 -4.10 -12.22 7.81
CA TRP A 107 -3.41 -12.73 6.62
C TRP A 107 -1.92 -12.43 6.62
N GLN A 108 -1.43 -11.72 7.63
CA GLN A 108 -0.01 -11.39 7.73
C GLN A 108 0.81 -12.64 8.10
N GLY A 109 2.10 -12.63 7.77
CA GLY A 109 3.01 -13.72 8.09
C GLY A 109 3.03 -14.89 7.12
N ALA A 110 2.22 -14.86 6.07
CA ALA A 110 2.16 -15.91 5.04
C ALA A 110 2.97 -15.57 3.77
N GLY A 111 3.90 -14.61 3.87
CA GLY A 111 4.71 -14.18 2.74
C GLY A 111 3.98 -13.28 1.75
N LEU A 112 2.81 -12.76 2.10
CA LEU A 112 2.00 -11.93 1.21
C LEU A 112 2.65 -10.58 0.94
N GLY A 113 3.24 -9.96 1.97
CA GLY A 113 3.97 -8.69 1.80
C GLY A 113 5.13 -8.84 0.83
N ARG A 114 5.85 -9.94 0.91
CA ARG A 114 6.95 -10.23 -0.02
C ARG A 114 6.45 -10.37 -1.46
N ARG A 115 5.35 -11.07 -1.66
CA ARG A 115 4.77 -11.23 -3.00
C ARG A 115 4.36 -9.88 -3.59
N LEU A 116 3.73 -9.03 -2.78
CA LEU A 116 3.37 -7.67 -3.20
C LEU A 116 4.62 -6.83 -3.52
N MET A 117 5.62 -6.87 -2.64
CA MET A 117 6.86 -6.12 -2.85
C MET A 117 7.59 -6.57 -4.10
N ASP A 118 7.68 -7.87 -4.34
CA ASP A 118 8.32 -8.40 -5.55
C ASP A 118 7.61 -7.88 -6.82
N ALA A 119 6.28 -7.83 -6.81
CA ALA A 119 5.50 -7.30 -7.94
C ALA A 119 5.79 -5.81 -8.18
N VAL A 120 5.87 -5.02 -7.10
CA VAL A 120 6.18 -3.58 -7.17
C VAL A 120 7.59 -3.37 -7.72
N ILE A 121 8.57 -4.12 -7.22
CA ILE A 121 9.96 -4.02 -7.67
C ILE A 121 10.08 -4.41 -9.16
N ASP A 122 9.39 -5.47 -9.57
CA ASP A 122 9.39 -5.90 -10.97
C ASP A 122 8.82 -4.81 -11.88
N GLU A 123 7.75 -4.13 -11.46
CA GLU A 123 7.16 -3.02 -12.23
C GLU A 123 8.10 -1.82 -12.28
N ALA A 124 8.74 -1.48 -11.16
CA ALA A 124 9.72 -0.39 -11.13
C ALA A 124 10.87 -0.66 -12.10
N ARG A 125 11.34 -1.90 -12.15
CA ARG A 125 12.39 -2.30 -13.10
C ARG A 125 11.90 -2.25 -14.55
N ALA A 126 10.69 -2.73 -14.80
CA ALA A 126 10.10 -2.69 -16.16
C ALA A 126 9.95 -1.26 -16.67
N ARG A 127 9.69 -0.30 -15.76
CA ARG A 127 9.62 1.13 -16.11
C ARG A 127 10.99 1.80 -16.17
N GLU A 128 12.06 1.07 -15.91
CA GLU A 128 13.42 1.61 -15.82
C GLU A 128 13.52 2.74 -14.78
N ALA A 129 12.80 2.60 -13.67
CA ALA A 129 12.82 3.60 -12.60
C ALA A 129 14.22 3.72 -12.01
N THR A 130 14.64 4.96 -11.76
CA THR A 130 15.98 5.24 -11.19
C THR A 130 16.04 4.90 -9.71
N CYS A 131 14.90 4.99 -9.02
CA CYS A 131 14.83 4.75 -7.58
C CYS A 131 13.39 4.42 -7.19
N LEU A 132 13.22 3.54 -6.21
CA LEU A 132 11.94 3.24 -5.59
C LEU A 132 11.98 3.74 -4.16
N TYR A 133 11.16 4.76 -3.85
CA TYR A 133 11.05 5.33 -2.52
C TYR A 133 9.86 4.74 -1.77
N LEU A 134 9.93 4.78 -0.45
CA LEU A 134 8.79 4.53 0.43
C LEU A 134 8.94 5.30 1.73
N CYS A 135 7.82 5.48 2.44
CA CYS A 135 7.80 6.02 3.79
C CYS A 135 7.37 4.94 4.76
N VAL A 136 7.99 4.93 5.94
CA VAL A 136 7.63 4.02 7.02
C VAL A 136 7.69 4.80 8.34
N TYR A 137 6.76 4.51 9.25
CA TYR A 137 6.77 5.13 10.57
C TYR A 137 8.02 4.74 11.34
N THR A 138 8.64 5.71 12.01
CA THR A 138 9.81 5.48 12.87
C THR A 138 9.49 4.54 14.03
N ASN A 139 8.22 4.47 14.45
CA ASN A 139 7.76 3.59 15.52
C ASN A 139 7.35 2.19 15.06
N ASN A 140 7.67 1.82 13.83
CA ASN A 140 7.36 0.51 13.28
C ASN A 140 8.65 -0.24 12.89
N PRO A 141 9.39 -0.78 13.88
CA PRO A 141 10.65 -1.47 13.60
C PRO A 141 10.51 -2.73 12.78
N ASP A 142 9.37 -3.43 12.87
CA ASP A 142 9.13 -4.64 12.08
C ASP A 142 9.02 -4.31 10.59
N ALA A 143 8.30 -3.24 10.25
CA ALA A 143 8.21 -2.78 8.87
C ALA A 143 9.57 -2.31 8.35
N GLN A 144 10.33 -1.60 9.18
CA GLN A 144 11.68 -1.14 8.81
C GLN A 144 12.58 -2.34 8.48
N ARG A 145 12.56 -3.38 9.30
CA ARG A 145 13.33 -4.61 9.05
C ARG A 145 12.87 -5.32 7.77
N PHE A 146 11.57 -5.34 7.52
CA PHE A 146 11.01 -5.91 6.30
C PHE A 146 11.58 -5.20 5.06
N TYR A 147 11.57 -3.85 5.07
CA TYR A 147 12.07 -3.09 3.93
C TYR A 147 13.58 -3.20 3.78
N GLU A 148 14.33 -3.20 4.89
CA GLU A 148 15.79 -3.36 4.85
C GLU A 148 16.22 -4.66 4.18
N ARG A 149 15.44 -5.73 4.35
CA ARG A 149 15.72 -7.02 3.69
C ARG A 149 15.62 -6.96 2.16
N PHE A 150 14.89 -5.96 1.62
CA PHE A 150 14.84 -5.72 0.17
C PHE A 150 15.91 -4.73 -0.29
N GLY A 151 16.76 -4.25 0.59
CA GLY A 151 17.85 -3.33 0.26
C GLY A 151 17.50 -1.85 0.40
N PHE A 152 16.37 -1.52 1.01
CA PHE A 152 16.00 -0.12 1.24
C PHE A 152 16.89 0.50 2.31
N GLU A 153 17.33 1.74 2.06
CA GLU A 153 18.15 2.53 2.97
C GLU A 153 17.43 3.84 3.32
N LYS A 154 17.59 4.28 4.55
CA LYS A 154 17.00 5.54 5.01
C LYS A 154 17.70 6.72 4.33
N VAL A 155 16.92 7.60 3.69
CA VAL A 155 17.44 8.80 3.00
C VAL A 155 16.87 10.10 3.55
N GLY A 156 15.93 10.05 4.50
CA GLY A 156 15.35 11.25 5.09
C GLY A 156 14.22 10.94 6.05
N GLN A 157 13.62 12.00 6.58
CA GLN A 157 12.46 11.93 7.45
C GLN A 157 11.43 12.99 7.03
N GLN A 158 10.16 12.67 7.23
CA GLN A 158 9.07 13.61 7.05
C GLN A 158 7.99 13.38 8.09
N GLN A 159 7.15 14.39 8.31
CA GLN A 159 6.01 14.26 9.19
C GLN A 159 4.79 13.81 8.38
N PHE A 160 4.03 12.87 8.94
CA PHE A 160 2.79 12.42 8.35
C PHE A 160 1.62 13.01 9.12
N MET A 161 0.74 13.72 8.41
CA MET A 161 -0.44 14.36 9.00
C MET A 161 -1.69 13.65 8.49
N THR A 162 -2.52 13.21 9.42
CA THR A 162 -3.83 12.60 9.12
C THR A 162 -4.92 13.49 9.71
N GLY A 163 -5.69 14.13 8.85
CA GLY A 163 -6.74 15.05 9.30
C GLY A 163 -6.15 16.27 10.03
N ASN A 164 -6.91 16.81 10.96
CA ASN A 164 -6.52 17.98 11.74
C ASN A 164 -5.91 17.60 13.09
N VAL A 165 -5.05 16.63 13.10
CA VAL A 165 -4.39 16.18 14.33
C VAL A 165 -3.05 16.86 14.46
#